data_f383d9e360c4d2eb75b9be95551b6554
#
_entry.id   f383d9e360c4d2eb75b9be95551b6554
#
_cell.length_a   1.000
_cell.length_b   1.000
_cell.length_c   1.000
_cell.angle_alpha   90.00
_cell.angle_beta   90.00
_cell.angle_gamma   90.00
#
_symmetry.space_group_name_H-M   'P 1'
#
loop_
_entity.id
_entity.type
_entity.pdbx_description
1 polymer ?
#
loop_
_entity_poly.entity_id
_entity_poly.type
_entity_poly.pdbx_seq_one_letter_code
_entity_poly.pdbx_strand_id
1 'polypeptide(L)'
;MLINEVCKECNLTKKAVEDYTEQGLIQPRITENGYRQFSETDTLKLKRIAVLRGLGFSVPEIRTILENDSRTAIYDVLNRKELEIVELQTKQALIKQLAESGDWEHIEGQVEALQNKQSILNRILDKFPGFYGKFVCLHFQ
;
A
#
# COMPACT_ATOMS: atom_id res chain seq x y z
N MET A 1 9.64 -4.18 -26.92
CA MET A 1 8.18 -3.99 -27.03
C MET A 1 7.82 -2.51 -27.04
N LEU A 2 6.83 -2.17 -27.83
CA LEU A 2 6.20 -0.85 -27.79
C LEU A 2 5.12 -0.80 -26.70
N ILE A 3 4.70 0.41 -26.34
CA ILE A 3 3.79 0.63 -25.21
C ILE A 3 2.47 -0.18 -25.29
N ASN A 4 1.90 -0.31 -26.49
CA ASN A 4 0.65 -1.05 -26.66
C ASN A 4 0.81 -2.55 -26.37
N GLU A 5 1.95 -3.12 -26.73
CA GLU A 5 2.28 -4.53 -26.47
C GLU A 5 2.49 -4.78 -24.99
N VAL A 6 3.23 -3.88 -24.32
CA VAL A 6 3.49 -3.94 -22.90
C VAL A 6 2.20 -3.81 -22.09
N CYS A 7 1.30 -2.90 -22.48
CA CYS A 7 0.01 -2.73 -21.81
C CYS A 7 -0.82 -4.02 -21.84
N LYS A 8 -0.84 -4.71 -22.98
CA LYS A 8 -1.54 -6.00 -23.11
C LYS A 8 -0.90 -7.07 -22.27
N GLU A 9 0.43 -7.19 -22.33
CA GLU A 9 1.14 -8.24 -21.61
C GLU A 9 1.07 -8.07 -20.10
N CYS A 10 1.15 -6.82 -19.61
CA CYS A 10 1.12 -6.52 -18.18
C CYS A 10 -0.28 -6.26 -17.64
N ASN A 11 -1.31 -6.26 -18.49
CA ASN A 11 -2.67 -5.91 -18.15
C ASN A 11 -2.76 -4.53 -17.46
N LEU A 12 -2.06 -3.56 -18.00
CA LEU A 12 -2.02 -2.18 -17.53
C LEU A 12 -2.57 -1.23 -18.58
N THR A 13 -3.11 -0.10 -18.11
CA THR A 13 -3.51 0.97 -19.01
C THR A 13 -2.27 1.72 -19.51
N LYS A 14 -2.39 2.34 -20.67
CA LYS A 14 -1.33 3.19 -21.23
C LYS A 14 -0.93 4.31 -20.27
N LYS A 15 -1.93 4.95 -19.65
CA LYS A 15 -1.71 5.99 -18.65
C LYS A 15 -0.90 5.48 -17.45
N ALA A 16 -1.23 4.29 -16.94
CA ALA A 16 -0.50 3.70 -15.83
C ALA A 16 0.98 3.47 -16.18
N VAL A 17 1.26 2.92 -17.36
CA VAL A 17 2.64 2.71 -17.84
C VAL A 17 3.38 4.03 -18.00
N GLU A 18 2.72 5.05 -18.54
CA GLU A 18 3.30 6.39 -18.67
C GLU A 18 3.61 7.01 -17.32
N ASP A 19 2.67 6.93 -16.37
CA ASP A 19 2.85 7.45 -14.99
C ASP A 19 4.04 6.77 -14.29
N TYR A 20 4.16 5.45 -14.38
CA TYR A 20 5.29 4.73 -13.78
C TYR A 20 6.62 5.07 -14.44
N THR A 21 6.62 5.34 -15.72
CA THR A 21 7.80 5.82 -16.46
C THR A 21 8.20 7.21 -15.99
N GLU A 22 7.24 8.13 -15.86
CA GLU A 22 7.49 9.50 -15.40
C GLU A 22 8.01 9.52 -13.95
N GLN A 23 7.52 8.61 -13.11
CA GLN A 23 7.97 8.47 -11.73
C GLN A 23 9.33 7.76 -11.61
N GLY A 24 9.89 7.31 -12.71
CA GLY A 24 11.22 6.68 -12.73
C GLY A 24 11.27 5.25 -12.21
N LEU A 25 10.12 4.57 -12.08
CA LEU A 25 10.09 3.16 -11.67
C LEU A 25 10.63 2.23 -12.74
N ILE A 26 10.47 2.61 -14.00
CA ILE A 26 11.05 1.95 -15.16
C ILE A 26 11.72 3.00 -16.06
N GLN A 27 12.69 2.58 -16.86
CA GLN A 27 13.45 3.46 -17.74
C GLN A 27 13.50 2.84 -19.13
N PRO A 28 12.42 2.91 -19.93
CA PRO A 28 12.42 2.40 -21.28
C PRO A 28 13.37 3.19 -22.16
N ARG A 29 13.99 2.51 -23.12
CA ARG A 29 14.86 3.12 -24.09
C ARG A 29 14.03 3.94 -25.08
N ILE A 30 14.51 5.14 -25.44
CA ILE A 30 13.91 5.97 -26.47
C ILE A 30 14.61 5.65 -27.79
N THR A 31 13.84 5.25 -28.80
CA THR A 31 14.36 4.98 -30.15
C THR A 31 14.65 6.29 -30.89
N GLU A 32 15.37 6.20 -32.01
CA GLU A 32 15.68 7.35 -32.89
C GLU A 32 14.41 8.06 -33.35
N ASN A 33 13.31 7.33 -33.50
CA ASN A 33 12.01 7.88 -33.93
C ASN A 33 11.21 8.50 -32.74
N GLY A 34 11.78 8.58 -31.54
CA GLY A 34 11.13 9.14 -30.36
C GLY A 34 10.16 8.21 -29.67
N TYR A 35 10.05 6.94 -30.08
CA TYR A 35 9.21 5.95 -29.42
C TYR A 35 9.92 5.31 -28.23
N ARG A 36 9.17 4.98 -27.18
CA ARG A 36 9.68 4.23 -26.06
C ARG A 36 9.67 2.74 -26.36
N GLN A 37 10.82 2.10 -26.16
CA GLN A 37 10.97 0.65 -26.30
C GLN A 37 11.22 0.03 -24.93
N PHE A 38 10.36 -0.90 -24.53
CA PHE A 38 10.40 -1.57 -23.25
C PHE A 38 11.17 -2.89 -23.37
N SER A 39 12.15 -3.09 -22.49
CA SER A 39 12.91 -4.32 -22.41
C SER A 39 12.13 -5.41 -21.66
N GLU A 40 12.65 -6.64 -21.66
CA GLU A 40 12.12 -7.72 -20.84
C GLU A 40 12.21 -7.37 -19.34
N THR A 41 13.27 -6.68 -18.93
CA THR A 41 13.44 -6.19 -17.55
C THR A 41 12.36 -5.19 -17.20
N ASP A 42 12.06 -4.23 -18.10
CA ASP A 42 10.98 -3.26 -17.90
C ASP A 42 9.62 -3.95 -17.77
N THR A 43 9.36 -4.93 -18.63
CA THR A 43 8.12 -5.71 -18.61
C THR A 43 7.97 -6.48 -17.29
N LEU A 44 9.05 -7.11 -16.81
CA LEU A 44 9.03 -7.82 -15.54
C LEU A 44 8.77 -6.87 -14.36
N LYS A 45 9.42 -5.71 -14.36
CA LYS A 45 9.16 -4.66 -13.34
C LYS A 45 7.71 -4.20 -13.36
N LEU A 46 7.15 -3.96 -14.54
CA LEU A 46 5.75 -3.54 -14.68
C LEU A 46 4.78 -4.59 -14.16
N LYS A 47 5.04 -5.88 -14.40
CA LYS A 47 4.24 -6.97 -13.84
C LYS A 47 4.28 -6.96 -12.30
N ARG A 48 5.46 -6.78 -11.72
CA ARG A 48 5.64 -6.68 -10.25
C ARG A 48 4.94 -5.43 -9.68
N ILE A 49 5.05 -4.29 -10.36
CA ILE A 49 4.34 -3.06 -9.97
C ILE A 49 2.82 -3.30 -9.97
N ALA A 50 2.28 -3.93 -11.01
CA ALA A 50 0.86 -4.24 -11.11
C ALA A 50 0.39 -5.12 -9.94
N VAL A 51 1.16 -6.16 -9.59
CA VAL A 51 0.86 -7.03 -8.44
C VAL A 51 0.85 -6.22 -7.14
N LEU A 52 1.89 -5.44 -6.89
CA LEU A 52 2.02 -4.66 -5.65
C LEU A 52 0.93 -3.59 -5.53
N ARG A 53 0.59 -2.91 -6.63
CA ARG A 53 -0.52 -1.96 -6.65
C ARG A 53 -1.85 -2.64 -6.35
N GLY A 54 -2.08 -3.81 -6.91
CA GLY A 54 -3.27 -4.63 -6.64
C GLY A 54 -3.40 -5.03 -5.18
N LEU A 55 -2.28 -5.17 -4.46
CA LEU A 55 -2.23 -5.47 -3.04
C LEU A 55 -2.29 -4.23 -2.14
N GLY A 56 -2.33 -3.03 -2.72
CA GLY A 56 -2.45 -1.78 -1.98
C GLY A 56 -1.15 -1.13 -1.56
N PHE A 57 -0.02 -1.50 -2.18
CA PHE A 57 1.26 -0.82 -1.97
C PHE A 57 1.24 0.57 -2.61
N SER A 58 1.82 1.55 -1.94
CA SER A 58 2.04 2.89 -2.49
C SER A 58 3.23 2.90 -3.46
N VAL A 59 3.29 3.92 -4.32
CA VAL A 59 4.43 4.07 -5.25
C VAL A 59 5.77 4.18 -4.52
N PRO A 60 5.92 4.96 -3.44
CA PRO A 60 7.18 5.00 -2.68
C PRO A 60 7.58 3.64 -2.10
N GLU A 61 6.62 2.86 -1.60
CA GLU A 61 6.86 1.51 -1.09
C GLU A 61 7.33 0.56 -2.20
N ILE A 62 6.69 0.63 -3.37
CA ILE A 62 7.09 -0.14 -4.56
C ILE A 62 8.50 0.22 -4.99
N ARG A 63 8.84 1.51 -5.02
CA ARG A 63 10.19 1.97 -5.34
C ARG A 63 11.24 1.34 -4.43
N THR A 64 11.01 1.36 -3.12
CA THR A 64 11.90 0.75 -2.14
C THR A 64 12.09 -0.74 -2.38
N ILE A 65 11.02 -1.45 -2.68
CA ILE A 65 11.05 -2.90 -2.97
C ILE A 65 11.85 -3.19 -4.24
N LEU A 66 11.61 -2.43 -5.32
CA LEU A 66 12.27 -2.65 -6.61
C LEU A 66 13.75 -2.28 -6.58
N GLU A 67 14.12 -1.22 -5.86
CA GLU A 67 15.51 -0.75 -5.79
C GLU A 67 16.38 -1.60 -4.87
N ASN A 68 15.84 -2.04 -3.73
CA ASN A 68 16.61 -2.69 -2.66
C ASN A 68 16.26 -4.17 -2.46
N ASP A 69 15.33 -4.73 -3.22
CA ASP A 69 14.77 -6.08 -3.01
C ASP A 69 14.40 -6.31 -1.54
N SER A 70 13.75 -5.31 -0.94
CA SER A 70 13.55 -5.22 0.50
C SER A 70 12.34 -6.00 0.97
N ARG A 71 12.55 -7.13 1.62
CA ARG A 71 11.50 -7.87 2.32
C ARG A 71 10.97 -7.10 3.52
N THR A 72 11.81 -6.29 4.16
CA THR A 72 11.40 -5.43 5.29
C THR A 72 10.27 -4.50 4.89
N ALA A 73 10.36 -3.85 3.72
CA ALA A 73 9.29 -3.00 3.21
C ALA A 73 7.98 -3.77 2.98
N ILE A 74 8.07 -5.03 2.55
CA ILE A 74 6.90 -5.90 2.38
C ILE A 74 6.26 -6.22 3.74
N TYR A 75 7.06 -6.56 4.75
CA TYR A 75 6.57 -6.83 6.10
C TYR A 75 5.95 -5.58 6.76
N ASP A 76 6.49 -4.39 6.50
CA ASP A 76 5.91 -3.15 7.01
C ASP A 76 4.49 -2.93 6.47
N VAL A 77 4.26 -3.21 5.19
CA VAL A 77 2.93 -3.14 4.59
C VAL A 77 2.00 -4.22 5.17
N LEU A 78 2.50 -5.44 5.33
CA LEU A 78 1.73 -6.52 5.96
C LEU A 78 1.26 -6.14 7.37
N ASN A 79 2.17 -5.61 8.18
CA ASN A 79 1.85 -5.17 9.55
C ASN A 79 0.82 -4.05 9.56
N ARG A 80 0.92 -3.10 8.63
CA ARG A 80 -0.07 -2.03 8.48
C ARG A 80 -1.46 -2.59 8.13
N LYS A 81 -1.52 -3.57 7.23
CA LYS A 81 -2.78 -4.24 6.87
C LYS A 81 -3.40 -4.99 8.05
N GLU A 82 -2.60 -5.62 8.87
CA GLU A 82 -3.07 -6.28 10.10
C GLU A 82 -3.70 -5.28 11.08
N LEU A 83 -3.10 -4.10 11.24
CA LEU A 83 -3.68 -3.02 12.05
C LEU A 83 -4.99 -2.50 11.46
N GLU A 84 -5.07 -2.33 10.14
CA GLU A 84 -6.30 -1.94 9.44
C GLU A 84 -7.44 -2.95 9.68
N ILE A 85 -7.13 -4.24 9.66
CA ILE A 85 -8.11 -5.31 9.95
C ILE A 85 -8.66 -5.16 11.37
N VAL A 86 -7.80 -4.98 12.36
CA VAL A 86 -8.20 -4.80 13.76
C VAL A 86 -9.07 -3.55 13.93
N GLU A 87 -8.69 -2.45 13.29
CA GLU A 87 -9.46 -1.21 13.30
C GLU A 87 -10.86 -1.42 12.73
N LEU A 88 -10.96 -2.10 11.58
CA LEU A 88 -12.26 -2.41 10.95
C LEU A 88 -13.10 -3.33 11.82
N GLN A 89 -12.51 -4.34 12.45
CA GLN A 89 -13.20 -5.23 13.38
C GLN A 89 -13.75 -4.48 14.59
N THR A 90 -12.97 -3.54 15.14
CA THR A 90 -13.39 -2.67 16.25
C THR A 90 -14.59 -1.81 15.85
N LYS A 91 -14.52 -1.17 14.69
CA LYS A 91 -15.61 -0.37 14.15
C LYS A 91 -16.87 -1.21 13.91
N GLN A 92 -16.72 -2.40 13.37
CA GLN A 92 -17.82 -3.34 13.15
C GLN A 92 -18.50 -3.71 14.46
N ALA A 93 -17.73 -4.01 15.51
CA ALA A 93 -18.26 -4.32 16.84
C ALA A 93 -19.04 -3.14 17.43
N LEU A 94 -18.55 -1.92 17.28
CA LEU A 94 -19.23 -0.71 17.74
C LEU A 94 -20.54 -0.46 17.00
N ILE A 95 -20.56 -0.66 15.69
CA ILE A 95 -21.77 -0.54 14.88
C ILE A 95 -22.82 -1.57 15.31
N LYS A 96 -22.39 -2.79 15.59
CA LYS A 96 -23.27 -3.86 16.11
C LYS A 96 -23.87 -3.49 17.46
N GLN A 97 -23.05 -2.97 18.37
CA GLN A 97 -23.53 -2.50 19.69
C GLN A 97 -24.55 -1.37 19.52
N LEU A 98 -24.29 -0.42 18.64
CA LEU A 98 -25.22 0.67 18.36
C LEU A 98 -26.55 0.15 17.83
N ALA A 99 -26.52 -0.80 16.91
CA ALA A 99 -27.73 -1.41 16.33
C ALA A 99 -28.56 -2.15 17.39
N GLU A 100 -27.91 -2.84 18.31
CA GLU A 100 -28.57 -3.65 19.36
C GLU A 100 -29.04 -2.82 20.56
N SER A 101 -28.25 -1.84 21.00
CA SER A 101 -28.54 -1.06 22.22
C SER A 101 -29.24 0.28 21.96
N GLY A 102 -28.96 0.91 20.83
CA GLY A 102 -29.40 2.28 20.56
C GLY A 102 -28.78 3.34 21.48
N ASP A 103 -27.73 2.99 22.23
CA ASP A 103 -27.05 3.87 23.18
C ASP A 103 -25.98 4.72 22.48
N TRP A 104 -26.40 5.82 21.91
CA TRP A 104 -25.54 6.75 21.18
C TRP A 104 -24.43 7.33 22.04
N GLU A 105 -24.75 7.69 23.27
CA GLU A 105 -23.81 8.33 24.20
C GLU A 105 -22.63 7.41 24.52
N HIS A 106 -22.90 6.15 24.78
CA HIS A 106 -21.86 5.14 25.02
C HIS A 106 -20.95 4.95 23.79
N ILE A 107 -21.53 4.82 22.61
CA ILE A 107 -20.80 4.64 21.35
C ILE A 107 -19.97 5.87 21.03
N GLU A 108 -20.50 7.07 21.25
CA GLU A 108 -19.77 8.32 21.05
C GLU A 108 -18.48 8.37 21.86
N GLY A 109 -18.53 8.00 23.13
CA GLY A 109 -17.35 7.88 23.98
C GLY A 109 -16.34 6.85 23.50
N GLN A 110 -16.80 5.71 23.01
CA GLN A 110 -15.94 4.65 22.45
C GLN A 110 -15.24 5.11 21.15
N VAL A 111 -15.95 5.79 20.28
CA VAL A 111 -15.38 6.33 19.03
C VAL A 111 -14.33 7.40 19.32
N GLU A 112 -14.58 8.28 20.27
CA GLU A 112 -13.62 9.29 20.70
C GLU A 112 -12.33 8.66 21.23
N ALA A 113 -12.44 7.62 22.07
CA ALA A 113 -11.29 6.88 22.59
C ALA A 113 -10.49 6.21 21.46
N LEU A 114 -11.16 5.65 20.46
CA LEU A 114 -10.54 5.03 19.31
C LEU A 114 -9.75 6.05 18.46
N GLN A 115 -10.33 7.22 18.21
CA GLN A 115 -9.68 8.31 17.49
C GLN A 115 -8.44 8.82 18.21
N ASN A 116 -8.49 8.95 19.53
CA ASN A 116 -7.35 9.36 20.34
C ASN A 116 -6.21 8.35 20.30
N LYS A 117 -6.51 7.06 20.39
CA LYS A 117 -5.52 5.98 20.23
C LYS A 117 -4.86 6.02 18.86
N GLN A 118 -5.64 6.21 17.81
CA GLN A 118 -5.13 6.28 16.44
C GLN A 118 -4.21 7.49 16.26
N SER A 119 -4.56 8.65 16.81
CA SER A 119 -3.74 9.85 16.77
C SER A 119 -2.39 9.66 17.47
N ILE A 120 -2.38 9.04 18.64
CA ILE A 120 -1.16 8.73 19.39
C ILE A 120 -0.30 7.74 18.62
N LEU A 121 -0.91 6.68 18.09
CA LEU A 121 -0.21 5.66 17.33
C LEU A 121 0.46 6.25 16.08
N ASN A 122 -0.25 7.08 15.34
CA ASN A 122 0.28 7.77 14.16
C ASN A 122 1.49 8.64 14.50
N ARG A 123 1.45 9.38 15.60
CA ARG A 123 2.60 10.18 16.09
C ARG A 123 3.82 9.31 16.38
N ILE A 124 3.61 8.15 17.00
CA ILE A 124 4.70 7.21 17.34
C ILE A 124 5.30 6.66 16.05
N LEU A 125 4.45 6.28 15.08
CA LEU A 125 4.89 5.70 13.81
C LEU A 125 5.66 6.70 12.94
N ASP A 126 5.27 7.97 12.96
CA ASP A 126 5.98 9.03 12.25
C ASP A 126 7.39 9.26 12.82
N LYS A 127 7.56 9.11 14.12
CA LYS A 127 8.86 9.26 14.80
C LYS A 127 9.73 8.01 14.68
N PHE A 128 9.13 6.81 14.60
CA PHE A 128 9.84 5.54 14.62
C PHE A 128 9.32 4.62 13.51
N PRO A 129 9.76 4.80 12.26
CA PRO A 129 9.24 4.06 11.10
C PRO A 129 9.34 2.53 11.22
N GLY A 130 10.30 2.00 11.98
CA GLY A 130 10.46 0.57 12.20
C GLY A 130 9.61 -0.02 13.32
N PHE A 131 8.80 0.79 13.99
CA PHE A 131 8.06 0.38 15.19
C PHE A 131 6.87 -0.55 14.88
N TYR A 132 6.30 -0.46 13.68
CA TYR A 132 5.16 -1.26 13.25
C TYR A 132 5.38 -2.76 13.43
N GLY A 133 6.50 -3.27 12.95
CA GLY A 133 6.80 -4.69 13.03
C GLY A 133 6.89 -5.21 14.46
N LYS A 134 7.51 -4.44 15.37
CA LYS A 134 7.64 -4.79 16.78
C LYS A 134 6.30 -4.75 17.53
N PHE A 135 5.47 -3.74 17.25
CA PHE A 135 4.18 -3.58 17.90
C PHE A 135 3.20 -4.69 17.54
N VAL A 136 3.12 -5.05 16.27
CA VAL A 136 2.22 -6.10 15.78
C VAL A 136 2.65 -7.47 16.32
N CYS A 137 3.94 -7.78 16.31
CA CYS A 137 4.47 -9.03 16.89
C CYS A 137 4.13 -9.19 18.37
N LEU A 138 4.12 -8.10 19.15
CA LEU A 138 3.79 -8.14 20.57
C LEU A 138 2.29 -8.35 20.87
N HIS A 139 1.40 -7.93 19.95
CA HIS A 139 -0.05 -7.97 20.17
C HIS A 139 -0.73 -9.23 19.59
N PHE A 140 -0.07 -9.92 18.66
CA PHE A 140 -0.63 -11.08 17.96
C PHE A 140 0.08 -12.41 18.27
N GLN A 141 1.02 -12.39 19.19
CA GLN A 141 1.54 -13.61 19.82
C GLN A 141 0.72 -13.94 21.06
#